data_ef7c2356377d6c675e1146f91d530283
#
_entry.id   ef7c2356377d6c675e1146f91d530283
#
_cell.length_a   1.000
_cell.length_b   1.000
_cell.length_c   1.000
_cell.angle_alpha   90.00
_cell.angle_beta   90.00
_cell.angle_gamma   90.00
#
_symmetry.space_group_name_H-M   'P 1'
#
loop_
_entity.id
_entity.type
_entity.pdbx_description
1 polymer ?
#
loop_
_entity_poly.entity_id
_entity_poly.type
_entity_poly.pdbx_seq_one_letter_code
_entity_poly.pdbx_strand_id
1 'polypeptide(L)'
;MRVEPMFPIEKWDSAEKYEEAGIVGYEPMTAKELDTEDKQDEALNDTSNYLEEKFDGTRALVYLMGDFNRVFSRRVSKKTGFYVENTDSVPQIRDIKTYLDGTILDGEMFIPNQGFQASSAVMNCKYDKAIERQKELGFQVFHAFDILFYKGLDLRNEPLRIRKMYLEIVVAKINSEYIQSVKYFSCGKDIPIILEKELTDRLGIENIDYFYDSFDRDNYPNLSEYMFNGGDFTPRTYYELIVATGGEGVIVKPKEGKYLHKRGWEYSKIKSFLTREMILIDFAEPTKEYSGKAPKEWEYYEDGVPVTRHYYFNQVGNMKLGVFITVEEFNAIPKNKRGATHMPSHVCTDLKDYDISHIIMEVCECSGYDDEQREYYTDHKEELIGSVVEVKANGIMKDSGRMRHPRFLRFRDDKAPEQCIWVDHVGGN
;
A
#
# COMPACT_ATOMS: atom_id res chain seq x y z
N MET A 1 5.00 -20.96 24.41
CA MET A 1 3.97 -22.02 24.48
C MET A 1 3.86 -22.64 23.08
N ARG A 2 4.10 -23.95 22.90
CA ARG A 2 3.86 -24.56 21.57
C ARG A 2 2.35 -24.60 21.36
N VAL A 3 1.86 -23.79 20.43
CA VAL A 3 0.48 -23.91 19.93
C VAL A 3 0.47 -25.14 19.03
N GLU A 4 -0.09 -26.25 19.53
CA GLU A 4 -0.38 -27.38 18.65
C GLU A 4 -1.44 -26.94 17.65
N PRO A 5 -1.30 -27.25 16.36
CA PRO A 5 -2.28 -26.84 15.36
C PRO A 5 -3.60 -27.55 15.65
N MET A 6 -4.57 -26.82 16.21
CA MET A 6 -5.96 -27.29 16.19
C MET A 6 -6.41 -27.38 14.74
N PHE A 7 -7.30 -28.34 14.45
CA PHE A 7 -7.82 -28.59 13.10
C PHE A 7 -8.42 -27.31 12.49
N PRO A 8 -8.36 -27.16 11.15
CA PRO A 8 -9.00 -26.04 10.46
C PRO A 8 -10.48 -25.90 10.84
N ILE A 9 -10.94 -24.68 11.03
CA ILE A 9 -12.36 -24.41 11.30
C ILE A 9 -13.17 -24.68 10.03
N GLU A 10 -14.34 -25.28 10.18
CA GLU A 10 -15.28 -25.42 9.09
C GLU A 10 -15.67 -24.04 8.55
N LYS A 11 -15.41 -23.83 7.25
CA LYS A 11 -15.78 -22.62 6.52
C LYS A 11 -17.06 -22.86 5.77
N TRP A 12 -17.97 -21.91 5.87
CA TRP A 12 -19.21 -21.99 5.12
C TRP A 12 -19.00 -21.62 3.63
N ASP A 13 -19.81 -22.18 2.77
CA ASP A 13 -19.67 -22.11 1.32
C ASP A 13 -20.58 -21.04 0.68
N SER A 14 -21.40 -20.34 1.48
CA SER A 14 -22.26 -19.26 1.01
C SER A 14 -22.43 -18.15 2.06
N ALA A 15 -22.83 -16.96 1.63
CA ALA A 15 -23.10 -15.83 2.50
C ALA A 15 -24.23 -16.10 3.49
N GLU A 16 -25.29 -16.79 3.04
CA GLU A 16 -26.46 -17.14 3.85
C GLU A 16 -26.04 -18.00 5.05
N LYS A 17 -25.12 -18.94 4.87
CA LYS A 17 -24.65 -19.79 5.98
C LYS A 17 -23.84 -19.02 7.02
N TYR A 18 -23.10 -17.98 6.63
CA TYR A 18 -22.44 -17.07 7.56
C TYR A 18 -23.50 -16.29 8.37
N GLU A 19 -24.53 -15.78 7.70
CA GLU A 19 -25.62 -15.03 8.34
C GLU A 19 -26.45 -15.93 9.28
N GLU A 20 -26.78 -17.17 8.88
CA GLU A 20 -27.45 -18.17 9.74
C GLU A 20 -26.64 -18.48 11.01
N ALA A 21 -25.30 -18.43 10.91
CA ALA A 21 -24.41 -18.56 12.05
C ALA A 21 -24.25 -17.26 12.86
N GLY A 22 -25.00 -16.22 12.53
CA GLY A 22 -24.97 -14.92 13.23
C GLY A 22 -23.78 -14.03 12.86
N ILE A 23 -23.07 -14.31 11.76
CA ILE A 23 -21.93 -13.52 11.30
C ILE A 23 -22.38 -12.59 10.18
N VAL A 24 -22.52 -11.31 10.51
CA VAL A 24 -22.84 -10.26 9.54
C VAL A 24 -21.55 -9.69 8.97
N GLY A 25 -21.47 -9.61 7.64
CA GLY A 25 -20.33 -9.02 6.95
C GLY A 25 -20.42 -7.49 6.96
N TYR A 26 -19.29 -6.82 7.24
CA TYR A 26 -19.21 -5.36 7.20
C TYR A 26 -18.14 -4.91 6.22
N GLU A 27 -18.47 -3.94 5.37
CA GLU A 27 -17.48 -3.27 4.54
C GLU A 27 -16.60 -2.36 5.40
N PRO A 28 -15.27 -2.57 5.44
CA PRO A 28 -14.39 -1.68 6.17
C PRO A 28 -14.33 -0.29 5.54
N MET A 29 -14.39 0.76 6.37
CA MET A 29 -14.22 2.14 5.92
C MET A 29 -12.84 2.35 5.33
N THR A 30 -12.74 3.05 4.19
CA THR A 30 -11.48 3.32 3.49
C THR A 30 -11.15 4.79 3.42
N ALA A 31 -9.84 5.10 3.49
CA ALA A 31 -9.33 6.46 3.52
C ALA A 31 -9.35 7.13 2.14
N LYS A 32 -9.62 8.45 2.11
CA LYS A 32 -9.29 9.33 1.00
C LYS A 32 -7.85 9.84 1.13
N GLU A 33 -7.25 10.22 0.03
CA GLU A 33 -5.88 10.72 0.00
C GLU A 33 -5.86 12.25 0.05
N LEU A 34 -5.01 12.80 0.90
CA LEU A 34 -4.68 14.22 0.93
C LEU A 34 -3.52 14.42 -0.05
N ASP A 35 -3.84 14.92 -1.22
CA ASP A 35 -3.01 14.91 -2.43
C ASP A 35 -2.11 16.15 -2.58
N THR A 36 -2.31 17.19 -1.75
CA THR A 36 -1.51 18.42 -1.73
C THR A 36 -0.95 18.70 -0.35
N GLU A 37 0.21 19.35 -0.28
CA GLU A 37 0.86 19.75 0.98
C GLU A 37 -0.04 20.61 1.84
N ASP A 38 -0.70 21.60 1.26
CA ASP A 38 -1.62 22.51 1.99
C ASP A 38 -2.73 21.74 2.72
N LYS A 39 -3.37 20.77 2.05
CA LYS A 39 -4.37 19.91 2.68
C LYS A 39 -3.80 19.00 3.76
N GLN A 40 -2.57 18.52 3.56
CA GLN A 40 -1.88 17.72 4.56
C GLN A 40 -1.58 18.55 5.79
N ASP A 41 -1.02 19.73 5.62
CA ASP A 41 -0.68 20.65 6.72
C ASP A 41 -1.94 21.12 7.47
N GLU A 42 -3.00 21.47 6.75
CA GLU A 42 -4.30 21.78 7.37
C GLU A 42 -4.76 20.63 8.27
N ALA A 43 -4.75 19.39 7.76
CA ALA A 43 -5.22 18.22 8.50
C ALA A 43 -4.30 17.87 9.69
N LEU A 44 -2.97 18.00 9.55
CA LEU A 44 -1.98 17.72 10.60
C LEU A 44 -1.98 18.79 11.71
N ASN A 45 -2.37 20.01 11.40
CA ASN A 45 -2.44 21.11 12.36
C ASN A 45 -3.81 21.24 13.03
N ASP A 46 -4.85 20.53 12.54
CA ASP A 46 -6.19 20.59 13.11
C ASP A 46 -6.30 19.74 14.38
N THR A 47 -6.41 20.40 15.53
CA THR A 47 -6.53 19.76 16.86
C THR A 47 -7.78 18.88 17.02
N SER A 48 -8.75 18.97 16.12
CA SER A 48 -9.94 18.11 16.09
C SER A 48 -9.66 16.71 15.52
N ASN A 49 -8.46 16.48 14.99
CA ASN A 49 -8.05 15.22 14.40
C ASN A 49 -7.16 14.39 15.32
N TYR A 50 -7.19 13.07 15.12
CA TYR A 50 -6.16 12.12 15.52
C TYR A 50 -5.24 11.78 14.36
N LEU A 51 -3.97 11.50 14.71
CA LEU A 51 -2.93 11.01 13.82
C LEU A 51 -2.56 9.57 14.21
N GLU A 52 -2.50 8.68 13.24
CA GLU A 52 -2.08 7.28 13.40
C GLU A 52 -1.08 6.90 12.32
N GLU A 53 -0.18 5.95 12.62
CA GLU A 53 0.65 5.34 11.59
C GLU A 53 -0.20 4.54 10.60
N LYS A 54 0.14 4.64 9.32
CA LYS A 54 -0.43 3.82 8.26
C LYS A 54 0.43 2.60 8.02
N PHE A 55 -0.03 1.45 8.52
CA PHE A 55 0.65 0.18 8.29
C PHE A 55 0.42 -0.35 6.88
N ASP A 56 1.46 -0.98 6.31
CA ASP A 56 1.41 -1.65 5.01
C ASP A 56 1.22 -3.16 5.20
N GLY A 57 -0.01 -3.56 5.41
CA GLY A 57 -0.39 -4.94 5.66
C GLY A 57 -1.65 -5.37 4.91
N THR A 58 -2.39 -6.29 5.49
CA THR A 58 -3.68 -6.76 4.97
C THR A 58 -4.81 -6.34 5.90
N ARG A 59 -5.72 -5.47 5.42
CA ARG A 59 -6.90 -5.06 6.19
C ARG A 59 -7.73 -6.26 6.60
N ALA A 60 -8.08 -6.32 7.89
CA ALA A 60 -8.93 -7.37 8.43
C ALA A 60 -9.93 -6.84 9.46
N LEU A 61 -11.08 -7.52 9.57
CA LEU A 61 -11.98 -7.45 10.69
C LEU A 61 -11.79 -8.72 11.54
N VAL A 62 -11.61 -8.53 12.85
CA VAL A 62 -11.53 -9.62 13.82
C VAL A 62 -12.81 -9.66 14.65
N TYR A 63 -13.53 -10.79 14.56
CA TYR A 63 -14.75 -11.07 15.31
C TYR A 63 -14.41 -11.91 16.52
N LEU A 64 -14.58 -11.35 17.71
CA LEU A 64 -14.37 -12.07 18.97
C LEU A 64 -15.62 -12.87 19.31
N MET A 65 -15.49 -14.20 19.41
CA MET A 65 -16.62 -15.14 19.54
C MET A 65 -16.43 -16.13 20.70
N GLY A 66 -15.69 -15.73 21.72
CA GLY A 66 -15.49 -16.52 22.94
C GLY A 66 -14.45 -17.62 22.79
N ASP A 67 -14.85 -18.81 22.37
CA ASP A 67 -13.96 -19.98 22.29
C ASP A 67 -12.92 -19.88 21.15
N PHE A 68 -13.27 -19.25 20.04
CA PHE A 68 -12.37 -18.95 18.96
C PHE A 68 -12.81 -17.69 18.22
N ASN A 69 -11.87 -16.97 17.61
CA ASN A 69 -12.15 -15.75 16.88
C ASN A 69 -12.15 -16.02 15.38
N ARG A 70 -12.85 -15.17 14.62
CA ARG A 70 -12.83 -15.21 13.16
C ARG A 70 -12.18 -13.98 12.57
N VAL A 71 -11.48 -14.15 11.45
CA VAL A 71 -10.72 -13.11 10.77
C VAL A 71 -11.15 -13.04 9.32
N PHE A 72 -11.64 -11.88 8.90
CA PHE A 72 -12.09 -11.64 7.54
C PHE A 72 -11.32 -10.50 6.90
N SER A 73 -10.81 -10.71 5.69
CA SER A 73 -10.21 -9.63 4.90
C SER A 73 -11.30 -8.81 4.18
N ARG A 74 -10.93 -7.62 3.72
CA ARG A 74 -11.84 -6.72 2.99
C ARG A 74 -12.39 -7.30 1.66
N ARG A 75 -11.68 -8.25 1.07
CA ARG A 75 -12.04 -8.80 -0.23
C ARG A 75 -13.23 -9.75 -0.14
N VAL A 76 -14.22 -9.55 -1.01
CA VAL A 76 -15.34 -10.50 -1.16
C VAL A 76 -14.92 -11.67 -2.06
N SER A 77 -15.19 -12.88 -1.62
CA SER A 77 -14.97 -14.10 -2.37
C SER A 77 -16.04 -14.27 -3.46
N LYS A 78 -15.62 -14.42 -4.70
CA LYS A 78 -16.54 -14.74 -5.82
C LYS A 78 -17.25 -16.08 -5.63
N LYS A 79 -16.67 -17.00 -4.84
CA LYS A 79 -17.22 -18.34 -4.63
C LYS A 79 -18.35 -18.32 -3.60
N THR A 80 -18.17 -17.61 -2.48
CA THR A 80 -19.12 -17.63 -1.35
C THR A 80 -20.04 -16.41 -1.32
N GLY A 81 -19.72 -15.34 -2.05
CA GLY A 81 -20.43 -14.06 -1.94
C GLY A 81 -20.17 -13.32 -0.62
N PHE A 82 -19.34 -13.88 0.29
CA PHE A 82 -19.00 -13.31 1.59
C PHE A 82 -17.53 -12.86 1.63
N TYR A 83 -17.13 -12.13 2.69
CA TYR A 83 -15.75 -11.71 2.86
C TYR A 83 -14.81 -12.92 2.96
N VAL A 84 -13.60 -12.80 2.40
CA VAL A 84 -12.61 -13.89 2.43
C VAL A 84 -12.18 -14.13 3.87
N GLU A 85 -12.44 -15.33 4.37
CA GLU A 85 -12.08 -15.76 5.70
C GLU A 85 -10.64 -16.27 5.74
N ASN A 86 -9.83 -15.65 6.60
CA ASN A 86 -8.43 -15.97 6.84
C ASN A 86 -8.16 -16.55 8.23
N THR A 87 -9.19 -16.95 8.95
CA THR A 87 -9.15 -17.42 10.34
C THR A 87 -8.07 -18.47 10.59
N ASP A 88 -8.00 -19.49 9.73
CA ASP A 88 -7.03 -20.56 9.89
C ASP A 88 -5.58 -20.15 9.57
N SER A 89 -5.40 -19.06 8.80
CA SER A 89 -4.05 -18.55 8.47
C SER A 89 -3.36 -17.91 9.67
N VAL A 90 -4.11 -17.58 10.74
CA VAL A 90 -3.62 -16.87 11.92
C VAL A 90 -4.10 -17.53 13.23
N PRO A 91 -3.72 -18.78 13.51
CA PRO A 91 -4.19 -19.54 14.69
C PRO A 91 -3.84 -18.85 16.01
N GLN A 92 -2.76 -18.08 16.06
CA GLN A 92 -2.37 -17.30 17.26
C GLN A 92 -3.38 -16.20 17.61
N ILE A 93 -4.23 -15.78 16.66
CA ILE A 93 -5.35 -14.85 16.89
C ILE A 93 -6.66 -15.62 17.05
N ARG A 94 -6.87 -16.64 16.20
CA ARG A 94 -8.06 -17.51 16.26
C ARG A 94 -8.29 -18.10 17.64
N ASP A 95 -7.24 -18.62 18.26
CA ASP A 95 -7.33 -19.43 19.48
C ASP A 95 -7.24 -18.59 20.78
N ILE A 96 -7.23 -17.26 20.68
CA ILE A 96 -7.33 -16.38 21.84
C ILE A 96 -8.74 -16.50 22.44
N LYS A 97 -8.83 -17.04 23.64
CA LYS A 97 -10.09 -17.13 24.39
C LYS A 97 -10.42 -15.80 25.05
N THR A 98 -11.63 -15.32 24.87
CA THR A 98 -12.08 -14.05 25.42
C THR A 98 -13.49 -14.17 25.98
N TYR A 99 -13.87 -13.26 26.88
CA TYR A 99 -15.29 -13.06 27.32
C TYR A 99 -15.87 -11.80 26.65
N LEU A 100 -15.48 -11.57 25.36
CA LEU A 100 -15.81 -10.36 24.60
C LEU A 100 -16.66 -10.70 23.37
N ASP A 101 -17.47 -11.75 23.47
CA ASP A 101 -18.35 -12.21 22.39
C ASP A 101 -19.18 -11.07 21.81
N GLY A 102 -19.31 -11.04 20.46
CA GLY A 102 -20.00 -9.98 19.75
C GLY A 102 -19.22 -8.67 19.64
N THR A 103 -17.91 -8.70 19.92
CA THR A 103 -17.01 -7.58 19.65
C THR A 103 -16.39 -7.73 18.26
N ILE A 104 -16.36 -6.64 17.48
CA ILE A 104 -15.76 -6.60 16.14
C ILE A 104 -14.74 -5.49 16.09
N LEU A 105 -13.50 -5.86 15.85
CA LEU A 105 -12.35 -4.97 15.70
C LEU A 105 -12.00 -4.78 14.24
N ASP A 106 -11.56 -3.57 13.89
CA ASP A 106 -11.08 -3.20 12.57
C ASP A 106 -9.59 -2.83 12.65
N GLY A 107 -8.77 -3.41 11.79
CA GLY A 107 -7.32 -3.24 11.88
C GLY A 107 -6.56 -3.72 10.67
N GLU A 108 -5.25 -3.68 10.80
CA GLU A 108 -4.30 -4.15 9.81
C GLU A 108 -3.53 -5.35 10.33
N MET A 109 -3.43 -6.39 9.51
CA MET A 109 -2.60 -7.57 9.72
C MET A 109 -1.25 -7.38 9.06
N PHE A 110 -0.16 -7.43 9.80
CA PHE A 110 1.17 -7.46 9.21
C PHE A 110 2.16 -8.22 10.11
N ILE A 111 3.29 -8.60 9.53
CA ILE A 111 4.41 -9.23 10.25
C ILE A 111 5.37 -8.09 10.61
N PRO A 112 5.65 -7.83 11.90
CA PRO A 112 6.60 -6.79 12.31
C PRO A 112 7.95 -6.93 11.61
N ASN A 113 8.53 -5.81 11.21
CA ASN A 113 9.81 -5.73 10.51
C ASN A 113 9.86 -6.44 9.14
N GLN A 114 8.70 -6.80 8.58
CA GLN A 114 8.57 -7.37 7.25
C GLN A 114 7.70 -6.47 6.37
N GLY A 115 8.00 -6.43 5.07
CA GLY A 115 7.20 -5.67 4.12
C GLY A 115 5.83 -6.32 3.84
N PHE A 116 4.93 -5.58 3.19
CA PHE A 116 3.60 -6.03 2.75
C PHE A 116 3.58 -7.42 2.10
N GLN A 117 4.62 -7.76 1.31
CA GLN A 117 4.69 -9.04 0.60
C GLN A 117 4.68 -10.23 1.56
N ALA A 118 5.39 -10.15 2.69
CA ALA A 118 5.43 -11.20 3.70
C ALA A 118 4.04 -11.43 4.31
N SER A 119 3.38 -10.35 4.75
CA SER A 119 2.02 -10.41 5.29
C SER A 119 1.01 -10.95 4.28
N SER A 120 1.03 -10.42 3.07
CA SER A 120 0.16 -10.86 1.97
C SER A 120 0.40 -12.33 1.58
N ALA A 121 1.64 -12.79 1.61
CA ALA A 121 1.99 -14.18 1.31
C ALA A 121 1.40 -15.15 2.34
N VAL A 122 1.34 -14.77 3.62
CA VAL A 122 0.68 -15.57 4.67
C VAL A 122 -0.83 -15.55 4.50
N MET A 123 -1.42 -14.35 4.36
CA MET A 123 -2.88 -14.20 4.32
C MET A 123 -3.54 -14.80 3.07
N ASN A 124 -2.83 -14.91 1.95
CA ASN A 124 -3.36 -15.39 0.67
C ASN A 124 -3.01 -16.85 0.36
N CYS A 125 -2.45 -17.62 1.28
CA CYS A 125 -2.16 -19.03 1.05
C CYS A 125 -3.06 -19.97 1.86
N LYS A 126 -2.98 -21.27 1.56
CA LYS A 126 -3.67 -22.31 2.32
C LYS A 126 -3.06 -22.43 3.72
N TYR A 127 -3.87 -22.92 4.66
CA TYR A 127 -3.54 -23.11 6.08
C TYR A 127 -2.10 -23.63 6.33
N ASP A 128 -1.77 -24.82 5.81
CA ASP A 128 -0.47 -25.44 6.07
C ASP A 128 0.70 -24.52 5.68
N LYS A 129 0.61 -23.90 4.48
CA LYS A 129 1.61 -22.96 4.00
C LYS A 129 1.64 -21.65 4.79
N ALA A 130 0.49 -21.20 5.31
CA ALA A 130 0.44 -20.00 6.15
C ALA A 130 1.23 -20.21 7.44
N ILE A 131 1.07 -21.38 8.06
CA ILE A 131 1.79 -21.76 9.28
C ILE A 131 3.30 -21.90 9.04
N GLU A 132 3.70 -22.58 7.95
CA GLU A 132 5.11 -22.70 7.55
C GLU A 132 5.75 -21.32 7.36
N ARG A 133 5.09 -20.45 6.59
CA ARG A 133 5.59 -19.09 6.33
C ARG A 133 5.71 -18.24 7.59
N GLN A 134 4.76 -18.33 8.51
CA GLN A 134 4.85 -17.62 9.78
C GLN A 134 6.02 -18.12 10.66
N LYS A 135 6.39 -19.39 10.56
CA LYS A 135 7.59 -19.92 11.26
C LYS A 135 8.89 -19.33 10.69
N GLU A 136 8.91 -19.03 9.39
CA GLU A 136 10.08 -18.49 8.69
C GLU A 136 10.15 -16.96 8.78
N LEU A 137 9.02 -16.27 8.60
CA LEU A 137 8.96 -14.81 8.44
C LEU A 137 8.59 -14.08 9.73
N GLY A 138 8.05 -14.77 10.73
CA GLY A 138 7.44 -14.19 11.93
C GLY A 138 5.92 -14.29 11.91
N PHE A 139 5.31 -14.13 13.07
CA PHE A 139 3.87 -14.21 13.23
C PHE A 139 3.17 -12.92 12.79
N GLN A 140 1.99 -13.07 12.18
CA GLN A 140 1.06 -11.97 11.92
C GLN A 140 0.60 -11.39 13.25
N VAL A 141 0.65 -10.07 13.34
CA VAL A 141 0.09 -9.29 14.45
C VAL A 141 -1.05 -8.43 13.89
N PHE A 142 -2.16 -8.40 14.60
CA PHE A 142 -3.31 -7.56 14.28
C PHE A 142 -3.22 -6.23 15.03
N HIS A 143 -3.03 -5.14 14.28
CA HIS A 143 -2.99 -3.79 14.80
C HIS A 143 -4.38 -3.15 14.65
N ALA A 144 -5.15 -3.20 15.72
CA ALA A 144 -6.50 -2.65 15.78
C ALA A 144 -6.46 -1.13 15.86
N PHE A 145 -7.16 -0.45 14.97
CA PHE A 145 -7.27 1.01 14.97
C PHE A 145 -8.71 1.52 15.07
N ASP A 146 -9.70 0.64 15.03
CA ASP A 146 -11.10 0.97 15.28
C ASP A 146 -11.88 -0.23 15.84
N ILE A 147 -13.07 0.03 16.36
CA ILE A 147 -14.00 -0.96 16.86
C ILE A 147 -15.41 -0.65 16.36
N LEU A 148 -16.09 -1.64 15.78
CA LEU A 148 -17.43 -1.50 15.24
C LEU A 148 -18.49 -1.89 16.28
N PHE A 149 -18.22 -2.95 17.02
CA PHE A 149 -19.13 -3.48 18.03
C PHE A 149 -18.37 -3.84 19.31
N TYR A 150 -18.97 -3.57 20.45
CA TYR A 150 -18.51 -4.02 21.77
C TYR A 150 -19.56 -4.88 22.43
N LYS A 151 -19.36 -6.19 22.51
CA LYS A 151 -20.29 -7.15 23.12
C LYS A 151 -21.74 -7.00 22.61
N GLY A 152 -21.89 -6.86 21.29
CA GLY A 152 -23.15 -6.65 20.61
C GLY A 152 -23.65 -5.19 20.58
N LEU A 153 -23.05 -4.27 21.34
CA LEU A 153 -23.36 -2.85 21.25
C LEU A 153 -22.77 -2.27 19.97
N ASP A 154 -23.60 -1.71 19.11
CA ASP A 154 -23.19 -1.03 17.89
C ASP A 154 -22.56 0.34 18.19
N LEU A 155 -21.29 0.50 17.89
CA LEU A 155 -20.52 1.71 18.11
C LEU A 155 -20.29 2.54 16.85
N ARG A 156 -20.75 2.11 15.68
CA ARG A 156 -20.45 2.75 14.39
C ARG A 156 -20.95 4.21 14.30
N ASN A 157 -22.04 4.52 15.01
CA ASN A 157 -22.57 5.88 15.09
C ASN A 157 -21.94 6.73 16.19
N GLU A 158 -21.14 6.14 17.07
CA GLU A 158 -20.41 6.87 18.10
C GLU A 158 -19.21 7.63 17.50
N PRO A 159 -18.83 8.77 18.09
CA PRO A 159 -17.61 9.47 17.74
C PRO A 159 -16.36 8.58 17.85
N LEU A 160 -15.37 8.79 16.98
CA LEU A 160 -14.11 8.01 17.00
C LEU A 160 -13.44 8.03 18.38
N ARG A 161 -13.43 9.17 19.06
CA ARG A 161 -12.86 9.27 20.43
C ARG A 161 -13.50 8.29 21.41
N ILE A 162 -14.80 8.02 21.29
CA ILE A 162 -15.51 7.04 22.11
C ILE A 162 -15.15 5.62 21.68
N ARG A 163 -15.11 5.35 20.37
CA ARG A 163 -14.69 4.04 19.85
C ARG A 163 -13.25 3.70 20.26
N LYS A 164 -12.33 4.69 20.27
CA LYS A 164 -10.95 4.50 20.76
C LYS A 164 -10.91 4.07 22.25
N MET A 165 -11.72 4.68 23.10
CA MET A 165 -11.80 4.27 24.52
C MET A 165 -12.24 2.79 24.66
N TYR A 166 -13.27 2.37 23.89
CA TYR A 166 -13.68 0.97 23.90
C TYR A 166 -12.59 0.05 23.33
N LEU A 167 -11.91 0.46 22.26
CA LEU A 167 -10.81 -0.30 21.66
C LEU A 167 -9.68 -0.55 22.66
N GLU A 168 -9.24 0.47 23.38
CA GLU A 168 -8.21 0.35 24.42
C GLU A 168 -8.63 -0.61 25.54
N ILE A 169 -9.86 -0.51 26.01
CA ILE A 169 -10.42 -1.43 27.01
C ILE A 169 -10.42 -2.88 26.51
N VAL A 170 -10.80 -3.09 25.26
CA VAL A 170 -10.86 -4.42 24.64
C VAL A 170 -9.46 -5.00 24.50
N VAL A 171 -8.52 -4.25 23.91
CA VAL A 171 -7.14 -4.72 23.70
C VAL A 171 -6.44 -5.01 25.04
N ALA A 172 -6.64 -4.15 26.05
CA ALA A 172 -6.11 -4.38 27.40
C ALA A 172 -6.68 -5.66 28.03
N LYS A 173 -7.97 -5.97 27.82
CA LYS A 173 -8.59 -7.22 28.33
C LYS A 173 -8.12 -8.46 27.57
N ILE A 174 -7.88 -8.36 26.26
CA ILE A 174 -7.32 -9.46 25.47
C ILE A 174 -5.91 -9.78 25.93
N ASN A 175 -5.10 -8.76 26.23
CA ASN A 175 -3.71 -8.85 26.72
C ASN A 175 -2.87 -9.88 25.93
N SER A 176 -2.82 -9.73 24.62
CA SER A 176 -2.10 -10.62 23.70
C SER A 176 -1.07 -9.83 22.89
N GLU A 177 0.10 -10.42 22.67
CA GLU A 177 1.11 -9.89 21.77
C GLU A 177 0.66 -9.87 20.29
N TYR A 178 -0.35 -10.67 19.92
CA TYR A 178 -0.85 -10.79 18.54
C TYR A 178 -2.04 -9.89 18.23
N ILE A 179 -2.62 -9.20 19.22
CA ILE A 179 -3.66 -8.18 19.03
C ILE A 179 -3.24 -6.94 19.81
N GLN A 180 -2.91 -5.88 19.11
CA GLN A 180 -2.42 -4.63 19.68
C GLN A 180 -3.26 -3.45 19.16
N SER A 181 -3.37 -2.37 19.95
CA SER A 181 -3.95 -1.12 19.46
C SER A 181 -2.89 -0.29 18.74
N VAL A 182 -3.30 0.38 17.67
CA VAL A 182 -2.45 1.38 17.01
C VAL A 182 -2.31 2.59 17.92
N LYS A 183 -1.08 3.07 18.12
CA LYS A 183 -0.80 4.35 18.79
C LYS A 183 -1.45 5.50 18.01
N TYR A 184 -2.05 6.45 18.73
CA TYR A 184 -2.63 7.64 18.12
C TYR A 184 -2.30 8.88 18.92
N PHE A 185 -2.19 10.01 18.24
CA PHE A 185 -1.85 11.29 18.80
C PHE A 185 -2.86 12.35 18.38
N SER A 186 -2.97 13.46 19.12
CA SER A 186 -3.75 14.61 18.66
C SER A 186 -2.95 15.40 17.65
N CYS A 187 -3.52 15.72 16.51
CA CYS A 187 -2.95 16.69 15.57
C CYS A 187 -2.87 18.08 16.20
N GLY A 188 -2.08 18.97 15.59
CA GLY A 188 -1.87 20.36 16.05
C GLY A 188 -1.23 20.51 17.42
N LYS A 189 -0.58 19.47 17.93
CA LYS A 189 0.15 19.45 19.21
C LYS A 189 1.44 18.67 19.06
N ASP A 190 2.41 19.00 19.91
CA ASP A 190 3.64 18.21 20.01
C ASP A 190 3.34 16.77 20.42
N ILE A 191 4.01 15.86 19.76
CA ILE A 191 3.85 14.42 20.01
C ILE A 191 4.90 13.99 21.05
N PRO A 192 4.51 13.41 22.18
CA PRO A 192 5.42 13.00 23.24
C PRO A 192 6.14 11.69 22.86
N ILE A 193 7.16 11.78 22.03
CA ILE A 193 7.98 10.66 21.57
C ILE A 193 9.40 10.79 22.12
N ILE A 194 10.00 9.65 22.42
CA ILE A 194 11.44 9.50 22.63
C ILE A 194 12.01 8.93 21.32
N LEU A 195 12.69 9.78 20.54
CA LEU A 195 13.14 9.45 19.19
C LEU A 195 14.02 8.18 19.16
N GLU A 196 15.01 8.07 20.05
CA GLU A 196 15.89 6.89 20.12
C GLU A 196 15.11 5.58 20.32
N LYS A 197 14.06 5.63 21.14
CA LYS A 197 13.20 4.47 21.34
C LYS A 197 12.40 4.13 20.07
N GLU A 198 11.81 5.13 19.42
CA GLU A 198 11.09 4.89 18.15
C GLU A 198 12.01 4.37 17.05
N LEU A 199 13.22 4.89 16.92
CA LEU A 199 14.23 4.39 15.98
C LEU A 199 14.63 2.95 16.31
N THR A 200 14.87 2.63 17.59
CA THR A 200 15.18 1.27 18.03
C THR A 200 14.04 0.30 17.71
N ASP A 201 12.80 0.70 18.01
CA ASP A 201 11.61 -0.13 17.76
C ASP A 201 11.38 -0.38 16.26
N ARG A 202 11.78 0.56 15.38
CA ARG A 202 11.58 0.49 13.92
C ARG A 202 12.72 -0.16 13.16
N LEU A 203 13.95 0.15 13.52
CA LEU A 203 15.13 -0.20 12.73
C LEU A 203 15.98 -1.31 13.38
N GLY A 204 15.81 -1.52 14.69
CA GLY A 204 16.77 -2.26 15.50
C GLY A 204 17.97 -1.39 15.91
N ILE A 205 18.52 -1.67 17.07
CA ILE A 205 19.61 -0.85 17.66
C ILE A 205 20.86 -0.81 16.77
N GLU A 206 21.12 -1.87 16.05
CA GLU A 206 22.27 -2.04 15.16
C GLU A 206 22.23 -1.15 13.91
N ASN A 207 21.06 -0.62 13.55
CA ASN A 207 20.85 0.20 12.35
C ASN A 207 20.73 1.71 12.64
N ILE A 208 20.76 2.11 13.91
CA ILE A 208 20.56 3.52 14.30
C ILE A 208 21.71 4.41 13.78
N ASP A 209 22.97 3.98 13.95
CA ASP A 209 24.12 4.75 13.48
C ASP A 209 24.08 4.92 11.96
N TYR A 210 23.75 3.85 11.23
CA TYR A 210 23.58 3.91 9.79
C TYR A 210 22.46 4.87 9.38
N PHE A 211 21.34 4.88 10.12
CA PHE A 211 20.25 5.83 9.87
C PHE A 211 20.72 7.28 9.99
N TYR A 212 21.48 7.65 11.05
CA TYR A 212 21.99 8.99 11.20
C TYR A 212 23.00 9.38 10.12
N ASP A 213 23.88 8.46 9.74
CA ASP A 213 24.91 8.68 8.72
C ASP A 213 24.34 8.86 7.31
N SER A 214 23.26 8.13 6.99
CA SER A 214 22.59 8.13 5.68
C SER A 214 21.35 9.02 5.61
N PHE A 215 21.04 9.78 6.67
CA PHE A 215 19.82 10.56 6.77
C PHE A 215 19.75 11.69 5.75
N ASP A 216 18.68 11.68 4.95
CA ASP A 216 18.41 12.68 3.92
C ASP A 216 17.71 13.92 4.53
N ARG A 217 18.51 14.96 4.84
CA ARG A 217 18.02 16.18 5.49
C ARG A 217 17.09 17.01 4.61
N ASP A 218 17.29 16.98 3.31
CA ASP A 218 16.55 17.81 2.38
C ASP A 218 15.15 17.25 2.13
N ASN A 219 15.02 15.92 2.11
CA ASN A 219 13.72 15.25 1.96
C ASN A 219 12.89 15.20 3.26
N TYR A 220 13.53 15.38 4.43
CA TYR A 220 12.84 15.32 5.72
C TYR A 220 13.17 16.55 6.60
N PRO A 221 12.77 17.78 6.18
CA PRO A 221 13.20 19.01 6.81
C PRO A 221 12.71 19.17 8.26
N ASN A 222 11.47 18.75 8.59
CA ASN A 222 10.96 18.87 9.95
C ASN A 222 11.63 17.87 10.92
N LEU A 223 11.90 16.64 10.46
CA LEU A 223 12.64 15.67 11.25
C LEU A 223 14.11 16.11 11.42
N SER A 224 14.72 16.67 10.38
CA SER A 224 16.06 17.27 10.43
C SER A 224 16.13 18.40 11.46
N GLU A 225 15.16 19.32 11.46
CA GLU A 225 15.09 20.43 12.42
C GLU A 225 14.99 19.91 13.85
N TYR A 226 14.13 18.91 14.09
CA TYR A 226 14.04 18.28 15.41
C TYR A 226 15.36 17.61 15.84
N MET A 227 15.96 16.80 14.97
CA MET A 227 17.15 15.99 15.31
C MET A 227 18.41 16.81 15.55
N PHE A 228 18.62 17.89 14.79
CA PHE A 228 19.88 18.60 14.75
C PHE A 228 19.84 20.02 15.32
N ASN A 229 18.66 20.65 15.37
CA ASN A 229 18.50 22.05 15.79
C ASN A 229 17.60 22.21 17.01
N GLY A 230 16.98 21.13 17.53
CA GLY A 230 16.15 21.15 18.74
C GLY A 230 14.76 21.72 18.52
N GLY A 231 14.18 21.51 17.34
CA GLY A 231 12.79 21.85 17.02
C GLY A 231 11.77 20.98 17.76
N ASP A 232 10.48 21.27 17.59
CA ASP A 232 9.38 20.53 18.19
C ASP A 232 9.08 19.24 17.42
N PHE A 233 8.66 18.18 18.12
CA PHE A 233 8.23 16.93 17.47
C PHE A 233 6.75 17.01 17.10
N THR A 234 6.49 17.58 15.96
CA THR A 234 5.14 17.87 15.43
C THR A 234 4.51 16.65 14.73
N PRO A 235 3.21 16.67 14.37
CA PRO A 235 2.59 15.68 13.51
C PRO A 235 3.29 15.52 12.13
N ARG A 236 3.83 16.60 11.56
CA ARG A 236 4.63 16.55 10.32
C ARG A 236 5.95 15.83 10.56
N THR A 237 6.64 16.12 11.67
CA THR A 237 7.88 15.42 12.08
C THR A 237 7.63 13.92 12.27
N TYR A 238 6.50 13.55 12.86
CA TYR A 238 6.12 12.13 13.01
C TYR A 238 5.88 11.44 11.66
N TYR A 239 5.18 12.10 10.75
CA TYR A 239 5.01 11.59 9.39
C TYR A 239 6.36 11.37 8.69
N GLU A 240 7.27 12.34 8.77
CA GLU A 240 8.61 12.25 8.18
C GLU A 240 9.43 11.12 8.82
N LEU A 241 9.35 10.92 10.15
CA LEU A 241 10.00 9.80 10.83
C LEU A 241 9.50 8.45 10.30
N ILE A 242 8.18 8.29 10.17
CA ILE A 242 7.60 7.05 9.64
C ILE A 242 8.14 6.77 8.23
N VAL A 243 8.15 7.78 7.36
CA VAL A 243 8.61 7.63 5.98
C VAL A 243 10.11 7.39 5.91
N ALA A 244 10.92 8.15 6.64
CA ALA A 244 12.38 8.01 6.68
C ALA A 244 12.82 6.62 7.19
N THR A 245 12.00 5.98 8.03
CA THR A 245 12.22 4.61 8.52
C THR A 245 11.54 3.52 7.67
N GLY A 246 11.06 3.86 6.47
CA GLY A 246 10.49 2.92 5.51
C GLY A 246 9.00 2.60 5.68
N GLY A 247 8.29 3.33 6.54
CA GLY A 247 6.84 3.19 6.70
C GLY A 247 6.05 3.84 5.55
N GLU A 248 4.75 3.50 5.43
CA GLU A 248 3.92 3.96 4.30
C GLU A 248 3.44 5.42 4.45
N GLY A 249 3.34 5.92 5.69
CA GLY A 249 2.83 7.25 6.00
C GLY A 249 1.87 7.24 7.19
N VAL A 250 0.88 8.13 7.18
CA VAL A 250 -0.06 8.32 8.30
C VAL A 250 -1.52 8.37 7.86
N ILE A 251 -2.40 8.11 8.81
CA ILE A 251 -3.85 8.29 8.70
C ILE A 251 -4.28 9.41 9.65
N VAL A 252 -5.02 10.36 9.13
CA VAL A 252 -5.65 11.45 9.90
C VAL A 252 -7.15 11.18 10.01
N LYS A 253 -7.70 11.26 11.21
CA LYS A 253 -9.08 10.89 11.53
C LYS A 253 -9.74 11.94 12.41
N PRO A 254 -10.87 12.56 12.01
CA PRO A 254 -11.65 13.43 12.90
C PRO A 254 -12.09 12.70 14.16
N LYS A 255 -11.88 13.32 15.34
CA LYS A 255 -12.24 12.76 16.67
C LYS A 255 -13.73 12.50 16.80
N GLU A 256 -14.56 13.33 16.16
CA GLU A 256 -16.03 13.24 16.15
C GLU A 256 -16.56 12.42 14.95
N GLY A 257 -15.67 11.86 14.11
CA GLY A 257 -16.03 11.08 12.91
C GLY A 257 -16.74 9.79 13.27
N LYS A 258 -17.80 9.45 12.52
CA LYS A 258 -18.51 8.18 12.60
C LYS A 258 -17.83 7.12 11.75
N TYR A 259 -18.15 5.84 11.99
CA TYR A 259 -17.69 4.75 11.13
C TYR A 259 -18.65 4.57 9.94
N LEU A 260 -18.16 4.83 8.73
CA LEU A 260 -18.92 4.69 7.49
C LEU A 260 -18.47 3.46 6.70
N HIS A 261 -19.43 2.71 6.15
CA HIS A 261 -19.13 1.54 5.31
C HIS A 261 -18.85 1.96 3.86
N LYS A 262 -17.95 2.92 3.68
CA LYS A 262 -17.56 3.45 2.37
C LYS A 262 -16.24 4.23 2.45
N ARG A 263 -15.75 4.67 1.32
CA ARG A 263 -14.63 5.61 1.25
C ARG A 263 -15.09 7.03 1.65
N GLY A 264 -14.49 7.60 2.67
CA GLY A 264 -14.89 8.90 3.23
C GLY A 264 -13.71 9.72 3.74
N TRP A 265 -13.96 10.99 4.08
CA TRP A 265 -12.99 11.90 4.71
C TRP A 265 -12.83 11.65 6.21
N GLU A 266 -13.68 10.82 6.80
CA GLU A 266 -13.54 10.33 8.19
C GLU A 266 -12.24 9.55 8.40
N TYR A 267 -11.66 9.04 7.30
CA TYR A 267 -10.29 8.58 7.24
C TYR A 267 -9.60 9.27 6.07
N SER A 268 -8.55 10.02 6.37
CA SER A 268 -7.69 10.64 5.37
C SER A 268 -6.28 10.08 5.50
N LYS A 269 -5.61 9.85 4.37
CA LYS A 269 -4.26 9.30 4.35
C LYS A 269 -3.27 10.27 3.73
N ILE A 270 -2.11 10.36 4.35
CA ILE A 270 -0.92 11.01 3.81
C ILE A 270 0.11 9.89 3.59
N LYS A 271 0.55 9.74 2.35
CA LYS A 271 1.50 8.70 1.94
C LYS A 271 2.77 9.32 1.42
N SER A 272 3.88 8.63 1.65
CA SER A 272 5.06 8.88 0.87
C SER A 272 4.89 8.34 -0.56
N PHE A 273 5.49 9.05 -1.48
CA PHE A 273 5.63 8.60 -2.85
C PHE A 273 7.10 8.59 -3.21
N LEU A 274 7.50 7.50 -3.81
CA LEU A 274 8.78 7.42 -4.48
C LEU A 274 8.58 7.93 -5.91
N THR A 275 9.42 8.86 -6.35
CA THR A 275 9.49 9.24 -7.76
C THR A 275 10.71 8.59 -8.40
N ARG A 276 10.58 8.17 -9.65
CA ARG A 276 11.67 7.64 -10.46
C ARG A 276 11.52 8.12 -11.90
N GLU A 277 12.64 8.38 -12.51
CA GLU A 277 12.72 8.63 -13.93
C GLU A 277 13.11 7.36 -14.67
N MET A 278 12.40 7.10 -15.76
CA MET A 278 12.57 5.92 -16.59
C MET A 278 12.38 6.28 -18.07
N ILE A 279 12.87 5.43 -18.95
CA ILE A 279 12.79 5.61 -20.39
C ILE A 279 11.47 5.02 -20.88
N LEU A 280 10.71 5.76 -21.68
CA LEU A 280 9.56 5.24 -22.41
C LEU A 280 10.02 4.30 -23.52
N ILE A 281 9.73 3.01 -23.36
CA ILE A 281 10.11 1.96 -24.31
C ILE A 281 9.04 1.78 -25.38
N ASP A 282 7.79 1.73 -24.97
CA ASP A 282 6.63 1.49 -25.82
C ASP A 282 5.35 1.79 -25.05
N PHE A 283 4.22 1.65 -25.71
CA PHE A 283 2.90 1.63 -25.09
C PHE A 283 2.29 0.22 -25.20
N ALA A 284 1.61 -0.19 -24.16
CA ALA A 284 0.81 -1.42 -24.19
C ALA A 284 -0.44 -1.26 -25.06
N GLU A 285 -1.05 -2.38 -25.41
CA GLU A 285 -2.38 -2.37 -26.03
C GLU A 285 -3.40 -1.68 -25.08
N PRO A 286 -4.37 -0.95 -25.64
CA PRO A 286 -5.37 -0.27 -24.84
C PRO A 286 -6.27 -1.23 -24.08
N THR A 287 -6.71 -0.84 -22.88
CA THR A 287 -7.71 -1.61 -22.14
C THR A 287 -9.05 -1.60 -22.86
N LYS A 288 -9.77 -2.73 -22.81
CA LYS A 288 -11.16 -2.83 -23.28
C LYS A 288 -12.16 -2.33 -22.24
N GLU A 289 -11.73 -2.12 -21.00
CA GLU A 289 -12.56 -1.66 -19.90
C GLU A 289 -12.59 -0.13 -19.87
N TYR A 290 -13.79 0.43 -20.03
CA TYR A 290 -14.06 1.85 -19.90
C TYR A 290 -15.06 2.11 -18.77
N SER A 291 -14.71 2.97 -17.84
CA SER A 291 -15.53 3.32 -16.67
C SER A 291 -16.12 4.73 -16.72
N GLY A 292 -15.90 5.47 -17.79
CA GLY A 292 -16.40 6.83 -17.98
C GLY A 292 -17.89 6.91 -18.31
N LYS A 293 -18.36 8.10 -18.66
CA LYS A 293 -19.78 8.39 -18.97
C LYS A 293 -20.12 8.22 -20.45
N ALA A 294 -19.14 8.18 -21.34
CA ALA A 294 -19.34 7.96 -22.76
C ALA A 294 -19.78 6.51 -23.06
N PRO A 295 -20.33 6.21 -24.24
CA PRO A 295 -20.61 4.84 -24.64
C PRO A 295 -19.33 3.98 -24.62
N LYS A 296 -19.45 2.75 -24.10
CA LYS A 296 -18.30 1.81 -23.98
C LYS A 296 -17.86 1.26 -25.33
N GLU A 297 -18.74 1.25 -26.29
CA GLU A 297 -18.54 0.72 -27.63
C GLU A 297 -19.00 1.75 -28.65
N TRP A 298 -18.27 1.82 -29.76
CA TRP A 298 -18.51 2.76 -30.86
C TRP A 298 -18.58 2.00 -32.16
N GLU A 299 -19.42 2.47 -33.09
CA GLU A 299 -19.52 1.95 -34.43
C GLU A 299 -18.50 2.61 -35.36
N TYR A 300 -17.68 1.80 -36.01
CA TYR A 300 -16.70 2.19 -37.01
C TYR A 300 -17.03 1.54 -38.35
N TYR A 301 -16.55 2.11 -39.44
CA TYR A 301 -16.68 1.54 -40.77
C TYR A 301 -15.31 1.06 -41.24
N GLU A 302 -15.17 -0.26 -41.42
CA GLU A 302 -13.97 -0.89 -42.00
C GLU A 302 -14.37 -1.49 -43.36
N ASP A 303 -13.73 -1.02 -44.44
CA ASP A 303 -14.04 -1.41 -45.81
C ASP A 303 -15.53 -1.28 -46.18
N GLY A 304 -16.19 -0.26 -45.60
CA GLY A 304 -17.64 -0.02 -45.84
C GLY A 304 -18.59 -0.89 -45.00
N VAL A 305 -18.08 -1.72 -44.10
CA VAL A 305 -18.87 -2.57 -43.19
C VAL A 305 -18.84 -1.97 -41.78
N PRO A 306 -20.03 -1.80 -41.13
CA PRO A 306 -20.06 -1.34 -39.75
C PRO A 306 -19.51 -2.41 -38.81
N VAL A 307 -18.56 -2.04 -37.95
CA VAL A 307 -17.96 -2.89 -36.91
C VAL A 307 -17.99 -2.17 -35.57
N THR A 308 -18.25 -2.89 -34.47
CA THR A 308 -18.26 -2.33 -33.13
C THR A 308 -16.88 -2.47 -32.50
N ARG A 309 -16.37 -1.37 -31.97
CA ARG A 309 -15.06 -1.30 -31.30
C ARG A 309 -15.23 -0.75 -29.88
N HIS A 310 -14.34 -1.13 -28.97
CA HIS A 310 -14.30 -0.57 -27.61
C HIS A 310 -13.83 0.89 -27.61
N TYR A 311 -14.11 1.62 -26.55
CA TYR A 311 -13.88 3.06 -26.44
C TYR A 311 -12.44 3.49 -26.79
N TYR A 312 -11.45 2.75 -26.33
CA TYR A 312 -10.03 3.05 -26.57
C TYR A 312 -9.42 2.36 -27.81
N PHE A 313 -10.26 1.89 -28.73
CA PHE A 313 -9.76 1.26 -29.97
C PHE A 313 -8.84 2.19 -30.75
N ASN A 314 -7.71 1.67 -31.22
CA ASN A 314 -6.64 2.42 -31.90
C ASN A 314 -5.95 3.51 -31.07
N GLN A 315 -6.10 3.51 -29.77
CA GLN A 315 -5.38 4.40 -28.86
C GLN A 315 -4.26 3.67 -28.11
N VAL A 316 -3.32 4.42 -27.52
CA VAL A 316 -2.28 3.81 -26.67
C VAL A 316 -2.85 3.34 -25.33
N GLY A 317 -2.31 2.23 -24.81
CA GLY A 317 -2.56 1.71 -23.47
C GLY A 317 -1.62 2.31 -22.43
N ASN A 318 -1.18 1.50 -21.46
CA ASN A 318 -0.21 1.93 -20.46
C ASN A 318 1.16 2.20 -21.09
N MET A 319 1.91 3.15 -20.55
CA MET A 319 3.32 3.34 -20.87
C MET A 319 4.15 2.17 -20.34
N LYS A 320 5.02 1.59 -21.17
CA LYS A 320 6.03 0.61 -20.77
C LYS A 320 7.35 1.32 -20.57
N LEU A 321 7.91 1.24 -19.39
CA LEU A 321 9.06 2.02 -18.97
C LEU A 321 10.20 1.11 -18.53
N GLY A 322 11.42 1.51 -18.83
CA GLY A 322 12.63 0.77 -18.49
C GLY A 322 13.78 1.63 -18.05
N VAL A 323 14.83 0.96 -17.59
CA VAL A 323 16.08 1.57 -17.17
C VAL A 323 17.27 0.87 -17.81
N PHE A 324 18.37 1.60 -17.98
CA PHE A 324 19.64 1.00 -18.35
C PHE A 324 20.15 0.10 -17.24
N ILE A 325 20.57 -1.10 -17.62
CA ILE A 325 21.13 -2.09 -16.72
C ILE A 325 22.30 -2.81 -17.41
N THR A 326 23.37 -3.09 -16.68
CA THR A 326 24.46 -3.91 -17.22
C THR A 326 24.02 -5.37 -17.36
N VAL A 327 24.63 -6.09 -18.28
CA VAL A 327 24.37 -7.55 -18.45
C VAL A 327 24.70 -8.33 -17.17
N GLU A 328 25.67 -7.89 -16.38
CA GLU A 328 26.04 -8.50 -15.11
C GLU A 328 24.93 -8.32 -14.07
N GLU A 329 24.48 -7.09 -13.83
CA GLU A 329 23.36 -6.77 -12.93
C GLU A 329 22.07 -7.50 -13.35
N PHE A 330 21.75 -7.50 -14.64
CA PHE A 330 20.60 -8.23 -15.16
C PHE A 330 20.69 -9.74 -14.86
N ASN A 331 21.85 -10.32 -14.98
CA ASN A 331 22.07 -11.75 -14.68
C ASN A 331 22.01 -12.06 -13.17
N ALA A 332 22.26 -11.10 -12.31
CA ALA A 332 22.09 -11.23 -10.86
C ALA A 332 20.60 -11.27 -10.44
N ILE A 333 19.69 -10.71 -11.22
CA ILE A 333 18.25 -10.77 -10.96
C ILE A 333 17.74 -12.19 -11.16
N PRO A 334 16.92 -12.76 -10.24
CA PRO A 334 16.29 -14.07 -10.43
C PRO A 334 15.48 -14.14 -11.73
N LYS A 335 15.62 -15.21 -12.50
CA LYS A 335 15.01 -15.33 -13.85
C LYS A 335 13.51 -15.04 -13.90
N ASN A 336 12.77 -15.46 -12.87
CA ASN A 336 11.31 -15.24 -12.77
C ASN A 336 10.92 -13.82 -12.37
N LYS A 337 11.91 -12.93 -12.14
CA LYS A 337 11.71 -11.53 -11.74
C LYS A 337 12.20 -10.52 -12.77
N ARG A 338 12.90 -11.00 -13.81
CA ARG A 338 13.42 -10.15 -14.91
C ARG A 338 12.29 -9.59 -15.75
N GLY A 339 12.42 -8.32 -16.13
CA GLY A 339 11.59 -7.68 -17.15
C GLY A 339 12.03 -8.07 -18.57
N ALA A 340 11.24 -7.66 -19.57
CA ALA A 340 11.63 -7.74 -20.95
C ALA A 340 12.86 -6.85 -21.20
N THR A 341 13.69 -7.22 -22.19
CA THR A 341 14.91 -6.48 -22.51
C THR A 341 14.84 -5.90 -23.91
N HIS A 342 15.38 -4.70 -24.08
CA HIS A 342 15.42 -3.97 -25.32
C HIS A 342 16.84 -3.50 -25.62
N MET A 343 17.19 -3.48 -26.88
CA MET A 343 18.47 -2.90 -27.33
C MET A 343 18.33 -1.37 -27.29
N PRO A 344 19.27 -0.65 -26.67
CA PRO A 344 19.21 0.81 -26.57
C PRO A 344 19.04 1.52 -27.91
N SER A 345 19.73 1.07 -28.95
CA SER A 345 19.60 1.61 -30.29
C SER A 345 18.21 1.49 -30.93
N HIS A 346 17.34 0.62 -30.37
CA HIS A 346 15.96 0.47 -30.84
C HIS A 346 14.98 1.38 -30.09
N VAL A 347 15.39 1.91 -28.94
CA VAL A 347 14.56 2.75 -28.07
C VAL A 347 15.01 4.21 -28.12
N CYS A 348 16.32 4.43 -28.06
CA CYS A 348 16.92 5.76 -28.03
C CYS A 348 17.77 5.94 -29.30
N THR A 349 17.19 6.53 -30.35
CA THR A 349 17.84 6.64 -31.68
C THR A 349 18.99 7.63 -31.71
N ASP A 350 19.08 8.55 -30.76
CA ASP A 350 20.06 9.65 -30.74
C ASP A 350 21.27 9.41 -29.80
N LEU A 351 21.43 8.19 -29.29
CA LEU A 351 22.57 7.81 -28.44
C LEU A 351 23.87 7.82 -29.21
N LYS A 352 24.77 8.78 -28.91
CA LYS A 352 26.01 9.00 -29.65
C LYS A 352 27.16 8.09 -29.28
N ASP A 353 27.25 7.60 -28.03
CA ASP A 353 28.37 6.76 -27.54
C ASP A 353 27.82 5.71 -26.57
N TYR A 354 27.25 4.64 -27.12
CA TYR A 354 26.63 3.61 -26.30
C TYR A 354 27.63 2.47 -26.00
N ASP A 355 27.84 2.21 -24.71
CA ASP A 355 28.58 1.03 -24.25
C ASP A 355 27.74 -0.25 -24.46
N ILE A 356 28.25 -1.16 -25.30
CA ILE A 356 27.63 -2.45 -25.65
C ILE A 356 27.29 -3.32 -24.42
N SER A 357 27.84 -2.98 -23.23
CA SER A 357 27.62 -3.69 -21.98
C SER A 357 26.24 -3.47 -21.34
N HIS A 358 25.43 -2.51 -21.83
CA HIS A 358 24.13 -2.17 -21.26
C HIS A 358 22.97 -2.58 -22.17
N ILE A 359 21.87 -2.95 -21.53
CA ILE A 359 20.56 -3.17 -22.12
C ILE A 359 19.52 -2.31 -21.39
N ILE A 360 18.36 -2.08 -21.98
CA ILE A 360 17.21 -1.48 -21.28
C ILE A 360 16.33 -2.62 -20.79
N MET A 361 16.10 -2.69 -19.49
CA MET A 361 15.16 -3.64 -18.87
C MET A 361 13.85 -2.94 -18.52
N GLU A 362 12.74 -3.51 -18.98
CA GLU A 362 11.40 -3.06 -18.61
C GLU A 362 11.15 -3.33 -17.10
N VAL A 363 10.79 -2.28 -16.36
CA VAL A 363 10.58 -2.35 -14.91
C VAL A 363 9.20 -1.86 -14.48
N CYS A 364 8.47 -1.17 -15.36
CA CYS A 364 7.21 -0.53 -15.00
C CYS A 364 6.25 -0.48 -16.18
N GLU A 365 4.97 -0.74 -15.89
CA GLU A 365 3.86 -0.28 -16.73
C GLU A 365 3.03 0.71 -15.92
N CYS A 366 2.77 1.90 -16.45
CA CYS A 366 1.98 2.91 -15.77
C CYS A 366 0.96 3.58 -16.67
N SER A 367 -0.09 4.09 -16.02
CA SER A 367 -1.07 5.01 -16.57
C SER A 367 -1.17 6.23 -15.65
N GLY A 368 -2.18 7.05 -15.83
CA GLY A 368 -2.42 8.22 -14.98
C GLY A 368 -2.55 9.50 -15.80
N TYR A 369 -2.74 9.34 -17.09
CA TYR A 369 -3.08 10.39 -18.04
C TYR A 369 -4.56 10.28 -18.46
N ASP A 370 -5.15 11.42 -18.81
CA ASP A 370 -6.54 11.54 -19.23
C ASP A 370 -6.75 11.17 -20.72
N ASP A 371 -7.98 11.29 -21.18
CA ASP A 371 -8.34 10.91 -22.56
C ASP A 371 -7.74 11.87 -23.60
N GLU A 372 -7.58 13.18 -23.31
CA GLU A 372 -6.97 14.17 -24.19
C GLU A 372 -5.47 13.88 -24.34
N GLN A 373 -4.78 13.62 -23.22
CA GLN A 373 -3.38 13.21 -23.23
C GLN A 373 -3.19 11.88 -23.98
N ARG A 374 -4.13 10.93 -23.82
CA ARG A 374 -4.08 9.64 -24.51
C ARG A 374 -4.15 9.80 -26.03
N GLU A 375 -5.04 10.65 -26.51
CA GLU A 375 -5.17 10.97 -27.95
C GLU A 375 -3.86 11.57 -28.45
N TYR A 376 -3.32 12.57 -27.75
CA TYR A 376 -2.04 13.17 -28.09
C TYR A 376 -0.88 12.14 -28.15
N TYR A 377 -0.79 11.25 -27.15
CA TYR A 377 0.25 10.21 -27.12
C TYR A 377 0.05 9.14 -28.21
N THR A 378 -1.17 8.93 -28.65
CA THR A 378 -1.47 8.04 -29.77
C THR A 378 -0.90 8.59 -31.07
N ASP A 379 -1.14 9.87 -31.31
CA ASP A 379 -0.71 10.55 -32.56
C ASP A 379 0.83 10.76 -32.60
N HIS A 380 1.49 10.88 -31.43
CA HIS A 380 2.92 11.16 -31.33
C HIS A 380 3.72 9.98 -30.77
N LYS A 381 3.18 8.77 -30.83
CA LYS A 381 3.78 7.57 -30.21
C LYS A 381 5.26 7.39 -30.59
N GLU A 382 5.56 7.46 -31.86
CA GLU A 382 6.92 7.25 -32.40
C GLU A 382 7.94 8.31 -31.90
N GLU A 383 7.47 9.54 -31.72
CA GLU A 383 8.30 10.67 -31.27
C GLU A 383 8.57 10.62 -29.76
N LEU A 384 7.65 10.03 -29.00
CA LEU A 384 7.73 9.94 -27.54
C LEU A 384 8.57 8.76 -27.04
N ILE A 385 8.74 7.70 -27.85
CA ILE A 385 9.60 6.57 -27.50
C ILE A 385 11.05 7.06 -27.34
N GLY A 386 11.70 6.63 -26.25
CA GLY A 386 13.03 7.07 -25.84
C GLY A 386 13.05 8.29 -24.91
N SER A 387 11.93 9.00 -24.75
CA SER A 387 11.83 10.11 -23.81
C SER A 387 11.90 9.64 -22.35
N VAL A 388 12.39 10.52 -21.47
CA VAL A 388 12.40 10.26 -20.03
C VAL A 388 11.06 10.63 -19.41
N VAL A 389 10.53 9.73 -18.60
CA VAL A 389 9.24 9.86 -17.91
C VAL A 389 9.46 9.81 -16.41
N GLU A 390 8.92 10.78 -15.69
CA GLU A 390 8.85 10.78 -14.23
C GLU A 390 7.57 10.09 -13.77
N VAL A 391 7.73 9.10 -12.89
CA VAL A 391 6.64 8.28 -12.36
C VAL A 391 6.68 8.32 -10.83
N LYS A 392 5.52 8.48 -10.20
CA LYS A 392 5.38 8.27 -8.77
C LYS A 392 4.82 6.88 -8.46
N ALA A 393 5.30 6.27 -7.38
CA ALA A 393 4.81 4.97 -6.91
C ALA A 393 4.80 4.87 -5.38
N ASN A 394 4.10 3.87 -4.86
CA ASN A 394 4.06 3.59 -3.41
C ASN A 394 5.31 2.85 -2.91
N GLY A 395 6.27 2.55 -3.77
CA GLY A 395 7.50 1.83 -3.47
C GLY A 395 8.02 1.05 -4.65
N ILE A 396 9.21 0.48 -4.49
CA ILE A 396 9.89 -0.32 -5.49
C ILE A 396 10.32 -1.66 -4.90
N MET A 397 10.24 -2.72 -5.69
CA MET A 397 10.75 -4.04 -5.34
C MET A 397 12.23 -4.11 -5.73
N LYS A 398 13.15 -4.02 -4.76
CA LYS A 398 14.60 -3.96 -4.99
C LYS A 398 15.15 -5.16 -5.80
N ASP A 399 14.48 -6.31 -5.71
CA ASP A 399 14.89 -7.56 -6.38
C ASP A 399 14.46 -7.67 -7.84
N SER A 400 13.58 -6.81 -8.31
CA SER A 400 13.04 -6.82 -9.70
C SER A 400 12.93 -5.43 -10.32
N GLY A 401 13.16 -4.37 -9.56
CA GLY A 401 12.95 -2.99 -9.98
C GLY A 401 11.47 -2.61 -10.24
N ARG A 402 10.53 -3.52 -10.00
CA ARG A 402 9.12 -3.25 -10.27
C ARG A 402 8.54 -2.27 -9.27
N MET A 403 7.82 -1.28 -9.78
CA MET A 403 7.15 -0.27 -8.96
C MET A 403 5.76 -0.72 -8.52
N ARG A 404 5.34 -0.31 -7.31
CA ARG A 404 4.01 -0.58 -6.74
C ARG A 404 3.06 0.58 -7.05
N HIS A 405 1.96 0.31 -7.74
CA HIS A 405 0.95 1.29 -8.12
C HIS A 405 1.54 2.54 -8.80
N PRO A 406 2.33 2.36 -9.87
CA PRO A 406 2.98 3.47 -10.55
C PRO A 406 1.94 4.36 -11.25
N ARG A 407 2.23 5.67 -11.26
CA ARG A 407 1.43 6.67 -11.96
C ARG A 407 2.34 7.63 -12.69
N PHE A 408 2.03 7.91 -13.94
CA PHE A 408 2.66 8.94 -14.73
C PHE A 408 2.50 10.31 -14.06
N LEU A 409 3.58 11.09 -14.03
CA LEU A 409 3.57 12.47 -13.58
C LEU A 409 3.79 13.42 -14.75
N ARG A 410 4.90 13.27 -15.48
CA ARG A 410 5.26 14.13 -16.59
C ARG A 410 6.40 13.54 -17.41
N PHE A 411 6.60 14.08 -18.61
CA PHE A 411 7.85 13.93 -19.34
C PHE A 411 8.94 14.85 -18.78
N ARG A 412 10.19 14.42 -18.92
CA ARG A 412 11.39 15.12 -18.42
C ARG A 412 12.31 15.47 -19.59
N ASP A 413 11.99 16.57 -20.27
CA ASP A 413 12.77 17.07 -21.41
C ASP A 413 14.17 17.59 -21.01
N ASP A 414 14.35 17.81 -19.70
CA ASP A 414 15.59 18.26 -19.08
C ASP A 414 16.56 17.13 -18.73
N LYS A 415 16.18 15.86 -18.95
CA LYS A 415 16.94 14.68 -18.54
C LYS A 415 17.24 13.77 -19.73
N ALA A 416 18.50 13.33 -19.84
CA ALA A 416 18.90 12.38 -20.86
C ALA A 416 18.56 10.93 -20.47
N PRO A 417 18.16 10.08 -21.42
CA PRO A 417 17.80 8.67 -21.16
C PRO A 417 18.91 7.88 -20.46
N GLU A 418 20.18 8.15 -20.73
CA GLU A 418 21.37 7.50 -20.17
C GLU A 418 21.49 7.70 -18.65
N GLN A 419 20.79 8.68 -18.10
CA GLN A 419 20.75 8.92 -16.65
C GLN A 419 19.74 8.02 -15.92
N CYS A 420 18.91 7.28 -16.65
CA CYS A 420 17.94 6.34 -16.08
C CYS A 420 18.58 4.97 -15.89
N ILE A 421 19.43 4.81 -14.87
CA ILE A 421 20.21 3.59 -14.63
C ILE A 421 19.64 2.74 -13.49
N TRP A 422 19.92 1.43 -13.53
CA TRP A 422 19.40 0.45 -12.57
C TRP A 422 19.77 0.76 -11.12
N VAL A 423 21.00 1.13 -10.85
CA VAL A 423 21.46 1.41 -9.48
C VAL A 423 20.68 2.54 -8.85
N ASP A 424 20.46 3.63 -9.57
CA ASP A 424 19.68 4.78 -9.09
C ASP A 424 18.19 4.42 -8.96
N HIS A 425 17.69 3.58 -9.87
CA HIS A 425 16.29 3.14 -9.85
C HIS A 425 15.97 2.32 -8.60
N VAL A 426 16.83 1.37 -8.19
CA VAL A 426 16.58 0.50 -7.02
C VAL A 426 17.20 1.00 -5.74
N GLY A 427 18.19 1.86 -5.79
CA GLY A 427 19.00 2.32 -4.65
C GLY A 427 18.64 3.71 -4.13
N GLY A 428 18.08 4.59 -4.96
CA GLY A 428 17.62 5.90 -4.51
C GLY A 428 16.40 5.77 -3.58
N ASN A 429 16.44 6.38 -2.42
CA ASN A 429 15.29 6.47 -1.52
C ASN A 429 14.27 7.47 -2.00
#